data_00f31d77b188ee06ab9733def169f05e
#
_entry.id   00f31d77b188ee06ab9733def169f05e
#
_cell.length_a   1.000
_cell.length_b   1.000
_cell.length_c   1.000
_cell.angle_alpha   90.00
_cell.angle_beta   90.00
_cell.angle_gamma   90.00
#
_symmetry.space_group_name_H-M   'P 1'
#
loop_
_entity.id
_entity.type
_entity.pdbx_description
1 polymer ?
#
loop_
_entity_poly.entity_id
_entity_poly.type
_entity_poly.pdbx_seq_one_letter_code
_entity_poly.pdbx_strand_id
1 'polypeptide(L)'
;MKTSNFTLLILLFFQVFRLTAQEKDILIGGEQLKYRIHLGFINAAEANIRSSSNLGSIRQIPTRKIEIEGKTLGIFNVFSPLLDVWVSHIDPSTLLPVKAEMNKREGRYRKQEVVDFYHDKGIAQISSPQNSPKDKNLAISNSMLDLISGYYFLRKKNLQDLEIGQKMSAKILVDGQVYEIWCVVKGFEKVESKFGTKNCIRTSLVLPKNNLFQDKDAIRLWISQDNYQIPFKMEVNLKIGFLSIDLEDYKIAGKTIYTALP
;
A
#
# COMPACT_ATOMS: atom_id res chain seq x y z
N MET A 1 14.26 38.92 -52.28
CA MET A 1 14.54 38.63 -50.89
C MET A 1 13.25 38.69 -50.07
N LYS A 2 12.56 37.59 -49.96
CA LYS A 2 11.36 37.40 -49.07
C LYS A 2 11.25 35.94 -48.69
N THR A 3 12.15 35.43 -47.83
CA THR A 3 12.08 34.09 -47.29
C THR A 3 12.61 34.05 -45.85
N SER A 4 11.99 34.78 -44.92
CA SER A 4 12.48 34.81 -43.56
C SER A 4 11.38 34.74 -42.48
N ASN A 5 10.10 34.83 -42.79
CA ASN A 5 9.05 34.88 -41.77
C ASN A 5 8.30 33.53 -41.56
N PHE A 6 8.52 32.55 -42.41
CA PHE A 6 7.81 31.26 -42.30
C PHE A 6 8.51 30.26 -41.39
N THR A 7 9.83 30.36 -41.29
CA THR A 7 10.65 29.46 -40.44
C THR A 7 10.52 29.82 -38.96
N LEU A 8 10.27 31.10 -38.64
CA LEU A 8 10.10 31.54 -37.25
C LEU A 8 8.76 31.12 -36.66
N LEU A 9 7.74 30.97 -37.48
CA LEU A 9 6.39 30.55 -37.04
C LEU A 9 6.33 29.05 -36.71
N ILE A 10 7.13 28.21 -37.37
CA ILE A 10 7.21 26.75 -37.07
C ILE A 10 7.98 26.48 -35.81
N LEU A 11 8.99 27.28 -35.47
CA LEU A 11 9.75 27.14 -34.20
C LEU A 11 8.94 27.56 -32.96
N LEU A 12 7.97 28.47 -33.10
CA LEU A 12 7.06 28.87 -32.02
C LEU A 12 5.97 27.84 -31.74
N PHE A 13 5.59 27.01 -32.72
CA PHE A 13 4.56 25.99 -32.56
C PHE A 13 5.10 24.71 -31.86
N PHE A 14 6.40 24.49 -31.81
CA PHE A 14 7.03 23.34 -31.13
C PHE A 14 7.30 23.54 -29.64
N GLN A 15 7.10 24.75 -29.10
CA GLN A 15 7.33 25.02 -27.66
C GLN A 15 6.09 24.88 -26.78
N VAL A 16 4.91 24.60 -27.32
CA VAL A 16 3.65 24.63 -26.54
C VAL A 16 3.18 23.25 -26.07
N PHE A 17 3.81 22.15 -26.44
CA PHE A 17 3.43 20.83 -25.97
C PHE A 17 4.53 20.10 -25.19
N ARG A 18 5.08 20.74 -24.17
CA ARG A 18 5.46 19.98 -22.99
C ARG A 18 4.24 19.92 -22.07
N LEU A 19 3.29 19.05 -22.41
CA LEU A 19 2.44 18.49 -21.38
C LEU A 19 3.38 17.73 -20.43
N THR A 20 3.81 18.40 -19.37
CA THR A 20 4.31 17.72 -18.19
C THR A 20 3.12 16.89 -17.72
N ALA A 21 3.10 15.60 -18.05
CA ALA A 21 2.25 14.66 -17.36
C ALA A 21 2.59 14.87 -15.89
N GLN A 22 1.68 15.52 -15.16
CA GLN A 22 1.85 15.76 -13.72
C GLN A 22 1.97 14.37 -13.10
N GLU A 23 3.17 14.02 -12.66
CA GLU A 23 3.43 12.71 -12.05
C GLU A 23 2.48 12.60 -10.86
N LYS A 24 1.62 11.58 -10.89
CA LYS A 24 0.56 11.40 -9.90
C LYS A 24 1.19 11.27 -8.51
N ASP A 25 0.94 12.24 -7.65
CA ASP A 25 1.33 12.14 -6.24
C ASP A 25 0.47 11.05 -5.57
N ILE A 26 1.07 9.92 -5.32
CA ILE A 26 0.41 8.75 -4.73
C ILE A 26 0.59 8.71 -3.24
N LEU A 27 1.67 9.32 -2.74
CA LEU A 27 1.97 9.40 -1.33
C LEU A 27 1.30 10.65 -0.73
N ILE A 28 -0.03 10.71 -0.83
CA ILE A 28 -0.85 11.89 -0.49
C ILE A 28 -0.73 12.22 1.00
N GLY A 29 -0.40 13.48 1.30
CA GLY A 29 -0.34 13.98 2.66
C GLY A 29 -1.73 14.11 3.29
N GLY A 30 -1.89 13.64 4.55
CA GLY A 30 -3.16 13.68 5.27
C GLY A 30 -4.21 12.70 4.74
N GLU A 31 -3.78 11.68 3.98
CA GLU A 31 -4.66 10.60 3.52
C GLU A 31 -5.07 9.72 4.71
N GLN A 32 -6.34 9.35 4.76
CA GLN A 32 -6.93 8.47 5.77
C GLN A 32 -7.89 7.50 5.12
N LEU A 33 -7.65 6.20 5.33
CA LEU A 33 -8.51 5.10 4.87
C LEU A 33 -8.94 4.29 6.08
N LYS A 34 -10.20 3.95 6.13
CA LYS A 34 -10.74 3.04 7.15
C LYS A 34 -11.36 1.84 6.47
N TYR A 35 -11.00 0.66 6.93
CA TYR A 35 -11.53 -0.62 6.45
C TYR A 35 -12.24 -1.37 7.56
N ARG A 36 -13.31 -2.09 7.18
CA ARG A 36 -14.00 -3.05 8.00
C ARG A 36 -13.62 -4.47 7.55
N ILE A 37 -13.33 -5.33 8.50
CA ILE A 37 -12.94 -6.72 8.25
C ILE A 37 -14.05 -7.61 8.78
N HIS A 38 -14.57 -8.47 7.91
CA HIS A 38 -15.66 -9.40 8.21
C HIS A 38 -15.15 -10.84 8.15
N LEU A 39 -15.61 -11.64 9.09
CA LEU A 39 -15.54 -13.10 9.03
C LEU A 39 -16.99 -13.62 8.82
N GLY A 40 -17.30 -13.97 7.57
CA GLY A 40 -18.70 -14.20 7.18
C GLY A 40 -19.52 -12.93 7.34
N PHE A 41 -20.56 -12.97 8.19
CA PHE A 41 -21.46 -11.85 8.45
C PHE A 41 -21.07 -11.03 9.70
N ILE A 42 -19.99 -11.41 10.40
CA ILE A 42 -19.61 -10.80 11.67
C ILE A 42 -18.49 -9.79 11.46
N ASN A 43 -18.66 -8.56 11.98
CA ASN A 43 -17.60 -7.58 12.05
C ASN A 43 -16.50 -8.08 13.01
N ALA A 44 -15.36 -8.49 12.45
CA ALA A 44 -14.28 -9.12 13.20
C ALA A 44 -13.21 -8.11 13.62
N ALA A 45 -12.88 -7.16 12.74
CA ALA A 45 -11.82 -6.20 12.99
C ALA A 45 -12.02 -4.92 12.16
N GLU A 46 -11.18 -3.93 12.42
CA GLU A 46 -11.02 -2.76 11.56
C GLU A 46 -9.53 -2.46 11.33
N ALA A 47 -9.23 -1.83 10.20
CA ALA A 47 -7.92 -1.30 9.90
C ALA A 47 -8.00 0.17 9.51
N ASN A 48 -7.08 0.98 10.03
CA ASN A 48 -6.96 2.40 9.73
C ASN A 48 -5.60 2.65 9.12
N ILE A 49 -5.56 3.30 7.95
CA ILE A 49 -4.34 3.74 7.29
C ILE A 49 -4.31 5.26 7.35
N ARG A 50 -3.21 5.84 7.82
CA ARG A 50 -3.05 7.29 7.94
C ARG A 50 -1.68 7.72 7.42
N SER A 51 -1.66 8.72 6.54
CA SER A 51 -0.42 9.40 6.16
C SER A 51 -0.26 10.71 6.92
N SER A 52 0.97 11.06 7.29
CA SER A 52 1.26 12.37 7.88
C SER A 52 0.98 13.50 6.87
N SER A 53 0.42 14.61 7.33
CA SER A 53 0.18 15.79 6.48
C SER A 53 1.50 16.42 6.03
N ASN A 54 2.46 16.54 6.95
CA ASN A 54 3.77 17.10 6.69
C ASN A 54 4.84 16.02 6.48
N LEU A 55 5.88 16.35 5.76
CA LEU A 55 7.07 15.52 5.66
C LEU A 55 7.90 15.64 6.94
N GLY A 56 8.41 14.52 7.41
CA GLY A 56 9.49 14.44 8.38
C GLY A 56 10.84 14.26 7.69
N SER A 57 11.89 14.03 8.49
CA SER A 57 13.23 13.73 7.98
C SER A 57 13.89 12.64 8.82
N ILE A 58 14.46 11.63 8.15
CA ILE A 58 15.28 10.59 8.78
C ILE A 58 16.61 10.54 8.05
N ARG A 59 17.73 10.71 8.77
CA ARG A 59 19.08 10.75 8.17
C ARG A 59 19.18 11.74 6.99
N GLN A 60 18.55 12.93 7.15
CA GLN A 60 18.46 14.00 6.15
C GLN A 60 17.65 13.63 4.88
N ILE A 61 17.00 12.50 4.85
CA ILE A 61 16.09 12.09 3.77
C ILE A 61 14.68 12.54 4.14
N PRO A 62 14.01 13.37 3.31
CA PRO A 62 12.59 13.69 3.52
C PRO A 62 11.75 12.41 3.52
N THR A 63 10.84 12.28 4.47
CA THR A 63 10.00 11.08 4.56
C THR A 63 8.55 11.43 4.85
N ARG A 64 7.62 10.67 4.25
CA ARG A 64 6.22 10.64 4.66
C ARG A 64 6.00 9.46 5.59
N LYS A 65 5.53 9.72 6.81
CA LYS A 65 5.12 8.67 7.72
C LYS A 65 3.77 8.13 7.30
N ILE A 66 3.68 6.83 7.11
CA ILE A 66 2.43 6.08 6.93
C ILE A 66 2.27 5.13 8.10
N GLU A 67 1.08 5.13 8.69
CA GLU A 67 0.73 4.26 9.81
C GLU A 67 -0.47 3.42 9.46
N ILE A 68 -0.41 2.12 9.73
CA ILE A 68 -1.51 1.17 9.64
C ILE A 68 -1.77 0.62 11.04
N GLU A 69 -2.97 0.83 11.55
CA GLU A 69 -3.45 0.25 12.80
C GLU A 69 -4.54 -0.78 12.49
N GLY A 70 -4.37 -2.01 12.96
CA GLY A 70 -5.35 -3.07 12.90
C GLY A 70 -5.79 -3.48 14.30
N LYS A 71 -7.11 -3.63 14.52
CA LYS A 71 -7.63 -4.09 15.81
C LYS A 71 -8.89 -4.93 15.65
N THR A 72 -9.02 -5.95 16.49
CA THR A 72 -10.24 -6.74 16.61
C THR A 72 -11.38 -5.96 17.25
N LEU A 73 -12.62 -6.34 16.92
CA LEU A 73 -13.85 -5.72 17.38
C LEU A 73 -14.79 -6.72 18.05
N GLY A 74 -15.74 -6.18 18.82
CA GLY A 74 -16.83 -6.97 19.42
C GLY A 74 -16.33 -8.20 20.15
N ILE A 75 -16.95 -9.34 19.85
CA ILE A 75 -16.64 -10.62 20.48
C ILE A 75 -15.19 -11.08 20.21
N PHE A 76 -14.64 -10.79 19.04
CA PHE A 76 -13.27 -11.13 18.70
C PHE A 76 -12.25 -10.40 19.58
N ASN A 77 -12.56 -9.17 20.02
CA ASN A 77 -11.68 -8.45 20.94
C ASN A 77 -11.66 -9.06 22.35
N VAL A 78 -12.69 -9.84 22.72
CA VAL A 78 -12.75 -10.54 24.00
C VAL A 78 -11.94 -11.84 23.97
N PHE A 79 -12.13 -12.64 22.91
CA PHE A 79 -11.52 -13.97 22.83
C PHE A 79 -10.14 -14.00 22.16
N SER A 80 -9.89 -13.08 21.26
CA SER A 80 -8.63 -12.98 20.52
C SER A 80 -8.27 -11.51 20.28
N PRO A 81 -7.94 -10.76 21.36
CA PRO A 81 -7.61 -9.34 21.23
C PRO A 81 -6.36 -9.17 20.36
N LEU A 82 -6.48 -8.32 19.35
CA LEU A 82 -5.40 -7.93 18.45
C LEU A 82 -5.36 -6.41 18.37
N LEU A 83 -4.16 -5.85 18.50
CA LEU A 83 -3.85 -4.45 18.22
C LEU A 83 -2.45 -4.39 17.63
N ASP A 84 -2.40 -4.30 16.31
CA ASP A 84 -1.16 -4.24 15.55
C ASP A 84 -0.98 -2.85 14.94
N VAL A 85 0.21 -2.30 15.09
CA VAL A 85 0.60 -1.02 14.49
C VAL A 85 1.83 -1.24 13.63
N TRP A 86 1.72 -0.82 12.37
CA TRP A 86 2.79 -0.83 11.40
C TRP A 86 3.04 0.59 10.90
N VAL A 87 4.29 1.00 10.86
CA VAL A 87 4.70 2.33 10.41
C VAL A 87 5.77 2.17 9.34
N SER A 88 5.65 2.96 8.27
CA SER A 88 6.71 3.12 7.27
C SER A 88 7.00 4.61 7.07
N HIS A 89 8.27 4.94 7.04
CA HIS A 89 8.77 6.25 6.67
C HIS A 89 9.32 6.16 5.25
N ILE A 90 8.54 6.65 4.30
CA ILE A 90 8.78 6.47 2.85
C ILE A 90 9.33 7.76 2.27
N ASP A 91 10.42 7.66 1.50
CA ASP A 91 10.91 8.77 0.66
C ASP A 91 9.92 9.03 -0.48
N PRO A 92 9.31 10.24 -0.56
CA PRO A 92 8.33 10.55 -1.60
C PRO A 92 8.87 10.49 -3.02
N SER A 93 10.17 10.71 -3.20
CA SER A 93 10.79 10.76 -4.52
C SER A 93 11.00 9.37 -5.12
N THR A 94 11.36 8.39 -4.29
CA THR A 94 11.70 7.03 -4.72
C THR A 94 10.63 5.99 -4.39
N LEU A 95 9.74 6.28 -3.44
CA LEU A 95 8.81 5.37 -2.77
C LEU A 95 9.52 4.25 -1.98
N LEU A 96 10.82 4.38 -1.72
CA LEU A 96 11.56 3.43 -0.92
C LEU A 96 11.38 3.73 0.58
N PRO A 97 11.27 2.70 1.43
CA PRO A 97 11.23 2.89 2.87
C PRO A 97 12.61 3.29 3.39
N VAL A 98 12.66 4.30 4.22
CA VAL A 98 13.88 4.70 4.95
C VAL A 98 13.94 4.00 6.30
N LYS A 99 12.76 3.82 6.94
CA LYS A 99 12.59 3.13 8.20
C LYS A 99 11.20 2.48 8.27
N ALA A 100 11.11 1.26 8.80
CA ALA A 100 9.84 0.60 9.12
C ALA A 100 9.81 0.20 10.60
N GLU A 101 8.63 0.25 11.20
CA GLU A 101 8.39 -0.13 12.59
C GLU A 101 7.16 -1.03 12.67
N MET A 102 7.22 -2.07 13.47
CA MET A 102 6.12 -2.98 13.73
C MET A 102 5.95 -3.18 15.24
N ASN A 103 4.71 -3.09 15.71
CA ASN A 103 4.36 -3.39 17.09
C ASN A 103 3.10 -4.27 17.08
N LYS A 104 3.27 -5.57 17.31
CA LYS A 104 2.20 -6.56 17.39
C LYS A 104 1.79 -6.84 18.82
N ARG A 105 0.50 -6.85 19.07
CA ARG A 105 -0.13 -7.22 20.33
C ARG A 105 -1.31 -8.16 20.05
N GLU A 106 -1.04 -9.46 20.05
CA GLU A 106 -2.00 -10.51 19.74
C GLU A 106 -2.21 -11.41 20.96
N GLY A 107 -3.30 -11.25 21.68
CA GLY A 107 -3.52 -11.93 22.96
C GLY A 107 -2.38 -11.65 23.94
N ARG A 108 -1.61 -12.70 24.27
CA ARG A 108 -0.38 -12.61 25.10
C ARG A 108 0.89 -12.39 24.29
N TYR A 109 0.83 -12.58 22.98
CA TYR A 109 1.98 -12.40 22.09
C TYR A 109 2.31 -10.93 21.94
N ARG A 110 3.59 -10.60 22.03
CA ARG A 110 4.13 -9.25 21.84
C ARG A 110 5.35 -9.35 20.94
N LYS A 111 5.41 -8.52 19.90
CA LYS A 111 6.58 -8.41 19.05
C LYS A 111 6.78 -6.96 18.65
N GLN A 112 8.00 -6.47 18.82
CA GLN A 112 8.41 -5.18 18.25
C GLN A 112 9.60 -5.41 17.33
N GLU A 113 9.59 -4.76 16.18
CA GLU A 113 10.65 -4.80 15.19
C GLU A 113 10.82 -3.41 14.58
N VAL A 114 12.07 -3.01 14.43
CA VAL A 114 12.46 -1.79 13.71
C VAL A 114 13.42 -2.19 12.62
N VAL A 115 13.19 -1.70 11.40
CA VAL A 115 14.05 -1.94 10.24
C VAL A 115 14.53 -0.59 9.71
N ASP A 116 15.83 -0.35 9.74
CA ASP A 116 16.47 0.78 9.08
C ASP A 116 17.00 0.33 7.72
N PHE A 117 16.55 0.97 6.64
CA PHE A 117 16.95 0.65 5.27
C PHE A 117 18.10 1.58 4.84
N TYR A 118 19.20 1.00 4.38
CA TYR A 118 20.35 1.66 3.78
C TYR A 118 20.50 1.16 2.35
N HIS A 119 19.68 1.70 1.44
CA HIS A 119 19.61 1.26 0.04
C HIS A 119 20.92 1.48 -0.71
N ASP A 120 21.64 2.56 -0.41
CA ASP A 120 22.97 2.88 -0.94
C ASP A 120 24.02 1.84 -0.58
N LYS A 121 23.86 1.20 0.60
CA LYS A 121 24.75 0.14 1.10
C LYS A 121 24.24 -1.26 0.82
N GLY A 122 23.03 -1.42 0.30
CA GLY A 122 22.40 -2.71 0.10
C GLY A 122 22.13 -3.48 1.41
N ILE A 123 21.83 -2.77 2.51
CA ILE A 123 21.67 -3.37 3.85
C ILE A 123 20.36 -2.88 4.49
N ALA A 124 19.64 -3.80 5.13
CA ALA A 124 18.63 -3.50 6.14
C ALA A 124 19.13 -3.93 7.51
N GLN A 125 19.12 -3.00 8.46
CA GLN A 125 19.42 -3.26 9.85
C GLN A 125 18.12 -3.53 10.60
N ILE A 126 17.99 -4.72 11.18
CA ILE A 126 16.78 -5.17 11.88
C ILE A 126 17.10 -5.23 13.38
N SER A 127 16.32 -4.53 14.18
CA SER A 127 16.41 -4.54 15.64
C SER A 127 15.08 -4.95 16.26
N SER A 128 15.16 -5.71 17.36
CA SER A 128 14.00 -6.17 18.13
C SER A 128 14.21 -5.80 19.60
N PRO A 129 13.71 -4.65 20.08
CA PRO A 129 14.01 -4.15 21.43
C PRO A 129 13.65 -5.09 22.56
N GLN A 130 12.74 -6.04 22.33
CA GLN A 130 12.24 -6.95 23.39
C GLN A 130 12.95 -8.30 23.44
N ASN A 131 13.58 -8.78 22.35
CA ASN A 131 13.97 -10.19 22.26
C ASN A 131 15.46 -10.47 22.06
N SER A 132 16.29 -9.47 21.79
CA SER A 132 17.74 -9.68 21.71
C SER A 132 18.47 -8.34 21.57
N PRO A 133 19.62 -8.16 22.23
CA PRO A 133 20.44 -6.96 22.06
C PRO A 133 21.26 -6.97 20.75
N LYS A 134 21.05 -7.91 19.83
CA LYS A 134 21.84 -8.00 18.60
C LYS A 134 21.01 -7.60 17.40
N ASP A 135 21.35 -6.45 16.84
CA ASP A 135 20.89 -6.04 15.53
C ASP A 135 21.34 -7.06 14.48
N LYS A 136 20.45 -7.38 13.57
CA LYS A 136 20.73 -8.27 12.44
C LYS A 136 20.82 -7.44 11.17
N ASN A 137 21.96 -7.50 10.50
CA ASN A 137 22.10 -6.94 9.16
C ASN A 137 21.69 -7.98 8.13
N LEU A 138 20.82 -7.58 7.23
CA LEU A 138 20.37 -8.37 6.09
C LEU A 138 20.76 -7.68 4.79
N ALA A 139 21.40 -8.41 3.88
CA ALA A 139 21.68 -7.92 2.53
C ALA A 139 20.36 -7.78 1.75
N ILE A 140 20.13 -6.62 1.15
CA ILE A 140 18.93 -6.29 0.39
C ILE A 140 19.26 -5.73 -0.98
N SER A 141 18.29 -5.76 -1.90
CA SER A 141 18.41 -5.02 -3.17
C SER A 141 18.18 -3.52 -2.93
N ASN A 142 18.71 -2.68 -3.83
CA ASN A 142 18.52 -1.23 -3.78
C ASN A 142 17.05 -0.79 -3.96
N SER A 143 16.18 -1.72 -4.41
CA SER A 143 14.75 -1.51 -4.60
C SER A 143 13.89 -2.29 -3.58
N MET A 144 14.46 -2.68 -2.44
CA MET A 144 13.74 -3.41 -1.40
C MET A 144 12.65 -2.52 -0.80
N LEU A 145 11.46 -3.07 -0.68
CA LEU A 145 10.30 -2.41 -0.08
C LEU A 145 9.97 -3.05 1.27
N ASP A 146 9.22 -2.35 2.09
CA ASP A 146 8.43 -2.93 3.17
C ASP A 146 6.98 -3.17 2.71
N LEU A 147 6.14 -3.70 3.59
CA LEU A 147 4.74 -4.02 3.25
C LEU A 147 3.96 -2.76 2.82
N ILE A 148 4.17 -1.63 3.50
CA ILE A 148 3.45 -0.39 3.25
C ILE A 148 3.94 0.29 1.98
N SER A 149 5.24 0.44 1.82
CA SER A 149 5.83 1.03 0.60
C SER A 149 5.54 0.16 -0.63
N GLY A 150 5.44 -1.17 -0.48
CA GLY A 150 5.00 -2.08 -1.52
C GLY A 150 3.58 -1.79 -2.02
N TYR A 151 2.64 -1.48 -1.12
CA TYR A 151 1.30 -1.03 -1.49
C TYR A 151 1.33 0.27 -2.30
N TYR A 152 2.08 1.29 -1.86
CA TYR A 152 2.19 2.56 -2.59
C TYR A 152 2.94 2.41 -3.91
N PHE A 153 3.93 1.53 -3.99
CA PHE A 153 4.61 1.17 -5.24
C PHE A 153 3.65 0.57 -6.28
N LEU A 154 2.79 -0.37 -5.87
CA LEU A 154 1.78 -0.94 -6.75
C LEU A 154 0.74 0.11 -7.17
N ARG A 155 0.33 0.97 -6.25
CA ARG A 155 -0.62 2.06 -6.50
C ARG A 155 -0.06 3.12 -7.47
N LYS A 156 1.28 3.30 -7.54
CA LYS A 156 1.93 4.20 -8.53
C LYS A 156 1.74 3.71 -9.96
N LYS A 157 1.63 2.41 -10.16
CA LYS A 157 1.40 1.85 -11.50
C LYS A 157 -0.01 2.20 -11.95
N ASN A 158 -0.12 2.69 -13.20
CA ASN A 158 -1.43 2.89 -13.78
C ASN A 158 -2.03 1.53 -14.15
N LEU A 159 -2.77 0.94 -13.21
CA LEU A 159 -3.35 -0.39 -13.37
C LEU A 159 -4.36 -0.46 -14.52
N GLN A 160 -4.92 0.70 -14.93
CA GLN A 160 -5.89 0.77 -16.02
C GLN A 160 -5.27 0.48 -17.39
N ASP A 161 -3.97 0.72 -17.54
CA ASP A 161 -3.22 0.49 -18.78
C ASP A 161 -2.70 -0.96 -18.90
N LEU A 162 -2.96 -1.79 -17.89
CA LEU A 162 -2.49 -3.16 -17.86
C LEU A 162 -3.51 -4.12 -18.46
N GLU A 163 -3.03 -5.09 -19.23
CA GLU A 163 -3.84 -6.16 -19.79
C GLU A 163 -4.15 -7.25 -18.76
N ILE A 164 -5.26 -7.97 -18.98
CA ILE A 164 -5.62 -9.12 -18.17
C ILE A 164 -4.52 -10.18 -18.26
N GLY A 165 -4.06 -10.67 -17.12
CA GLY A 165 -2.94 -11.62 -17.00
C GLY A 165 -1.59 -10.97 -16.82
N GLN A 166 -1.45 -9.66 -17.05
CA GLN A 166 -0.21 -8.94 -16.81
C GLN A 166 0.17 -8.96 -15.33
N LYS A 167 1.46 -9.10 -15.08
CA LYS A 167 2.03 -9.28 -13.74
C LYS A 167 2.99 -8.14 -13.41
N MET A 168 2.95 -7.72 -12.15
CA MET A 168 3.95 -6.85 -11.54
C MET A 168 4.50 -7.53 -10.30
N SER A 169 5.78 -7.42 -10.01
CA SER A 169 6.35 -7.94 -8.78
C SER A 169 7.00 -6.85 -7.94
N ALA A 170 7.06 -7.12 -6.65
CA ALA A 170 7.78 -6.34 -5.66
C ALA A 170 8.48 -7.27 -4.69
N LYS A 171 9.74 -6.93 -4.33
CA LYS A 171 10.45 -7.61 -3.24
C LYS A 171 10.20 -6.85 -1.94
N ILE A 172 9.64 -7.54 -0.97
CA ILE A 172 9.19 -6.96 0.30
C ILE A 172 9.94 -7.64 1.44
N LEU A 173 10.50 -6.83 2.33
CA LEU A 173 11.07 -7.27 3.59
C LEU A 173 10.01 -7.15 4.70
N VAL A 174 9.66 -8.25 5.32
CA VAL A 174 8.73 -8.32 6.46
C VAL A 174 9.13 -9.47 7.39
N ASP A 175 9.03 -9.26 8.70
CA ASP A 175 9.41 -10.27 9.72
C ASP A 175 10.84 -10.83 9.51
N GLY A 176 11.78 -9.97 9.08
CA GLY A 176 13.17 -10.35 8.83
C GLY A 176 13.39 -11.29 7.65
N GLN A 177 12.39 -11.46 6.78
CA GLN A 177 12.42 -12.31 5.58
C GLN A 177 12.04 -11.51 4.34
N VAL A 178 12.66 -11.87 3.21
CA VAL A 178 12.37 -11.27 1.91
C VAL A 178 11.38 -12.15 1.15
N TYR A 179 10.30 -11.53 0.70
CA TYR A 179 9.27 -12.17 -0.12
C TYR A 179 9.18 -11.46 -1.47
N GLU A 180 9.06 -12.21 -2.55
CA GLU A 180 8.65 -11.69 -3.84
C GLU A 180 7.14 -11.87 -3.98
N ILE A 181 6.42 -10.77 -4.07
CA ILE A 181 4.96 -10.73 -4.21
C ILE A 181 4.62 -10.31 -5.63
N TRP A 182 3.71 -11.05 -6.27
CA TRP A 182 3.21 -10.75 -7.60
C TRP A 182 1.79 -10.21 -7.51
N CYS A 183 1.53 -9.08 -8.16
CA CYS A 183 0.19 -8.56 -8.42
C CYS A 183 -0.19 -8.90 -9.86
N VAL A 184 -1.28 -9.61 -10.05
CA VAL A 184 -1.76 -10.08 -11.36
C VAL A 184 -3.11 -9.45 -11.65
N VAL A 185 -3.26 -8.78 -12.79
CA VAL A 185 -4.55 -8.26 -13.26
C VAL A 185 -5.44 -9.43 -13.70
N LYS A 186 -6.64 -9.54 -13.13
CA LYS A 186 -7.58 -10.64 -13.39
C LYS A 186 -8.82 -10.21 -14.19
N GLY A 187 -9.12 -8.91 -14.24
CA GLY A 187 -10.27 -8.39 -14.98
C GLY A 187 -10.71 -7.03 -14.49
N PHE A 188 -11.82 -6.58 -15.08
CA PHE A 188 -12.47 -5.31 -14.77
C PHE A 188 -13.91 -5.63 -14.35
N GLU A 189 -14.32 -5.21 -13.16
CA GLU A 189 -15.59 -5.58 -12.54
C GLU A 189 -16.25 -4.37 -11.88
N LYS A 190 -17.58 -4.42 -11.76
CA LYS A 190 -18.32 -3.48 -10.92
C LYS A 190 -18.47 -4.06 -9.53
N VAL A 191 -18.18 -3.26 -8.52
CA VAL A 191 -18.28 -3.65 -7.11
C VAL A 191 -19.32 -2.77 -6.44
N GLU A 192 -20.29 -3.40 -5.81
CA GLU A 192 -21.23 -2.73 -4.92
C GLU A 192 -20.54 -2.38 -3.60
N SER A 193 -20.71 -1.15 -3.17
CA SER A 193 -20.18 -0.63 -1.91
C SER A 193 -21.17 0.34 -1.29
N LYS A 194 -20.96 0.74 -0.06
CA LYS A 194 -21.76 1.79 0.56
C LYS A 194 -21.63 3.16 -0.15
N PHE A 195 -20.66 3.33 -1.02
CA PHE A 195 -20.48 4.51 -1.88
C PHE A 195 -21.11 4.32 -3.27
N GLY A 196 -22.01 3.34 -3.42
CA GLY A 196 -22.60 2.91 -4.69
C GLY A 196 -21.69 1.98 -5.49
N THR A 197 -22.15 1.67 -6.70
CA THR A 197 -21.44 0.83 -7.67
C THR A 197 -20.16 1.53 -8.16
N LYS A 198 -19.03 0.86 -8.05
CA LYS A 198 -17.72 1.37 -8.49
C LYS A 198 -17.10 0.47 -9.56
N ASN A 199 -16.56 1.08 -10.61
CA ASN A 199 -15.72 0.35 -11.56
C ASN A 199 -14.38 0.05 -10.90
N CYS A 200 -14.00 -1.22 -10.86
CA CYS A 200 -12.78 -1.69 -10.22
C CYS A 200 -11.97 -2.58 -11.14
N ILE A 201 -10.66 -2.57 -10.93
CA ILE A 201 -9.74 -3.55 -11.47
C ILE A 201 -9.61 -4.66 -10.45
N ARG A 202 -9.97 -5.88 -10.84
CA ARG A 202 -9.72 -7.04 -9.99
C ARG A 202 -8.28 -7.51 -10.19
N THR A 203 -7.55 -7.59 -9.10
CA THR A 203 -6.20 -8.12 -9.05
C THR A 203 -6.09 -9.26 -8.04
N SER A 204 -5.06 -10.07 -8.17
CA SER A 204 -4.70 -11.09 -7.19
C SER A 204 -3.26 -10.89 -6.75
N LEU A 205 -3.02 -10.95 -5.44
CA LEU A 205 -1.67 -11.02 -4.89
C LEU A 205 -1.26 -12.48 -4.76
N VAL A 206 -0.22 -12.85 -5.51
CA VAL A 206 0.36 -14.19 -5.47
C VAL A 206 1.57 -14.14 -4.54
N LEU A 207 1.48 -14.89 -3.46
CA LEU A 207 2.50 -15.03 -2.44
C LEU A 207 3.25 -16.37 -2.59
N PRO A 208 4.49 -16.48 -2.12
CA PRO A 208 5.16 -17.76 -1.98
C PRO A 208 4.31 -18.72 -1.14
N LYS A 209 4.45 -20.03 -1.42
CA LYS A 209 3.74 -21.06 -0.65
C LYS A 209 3.97 -20.88 0.84
N ASN A 210 2.89 -20.84 1.60
CA ASN A 210 2.90 -20.75 3.06
C ASN A 210 1.74 -21.55 3.64
N ASN A 211 1.69 -21.67 4.96
CA ASN A 211 0.68 -22.46 5.65
C ASN A 211 -0.61 -21.70 5.98
N LEU A 212 -0.70 -20.39 5.69
CA LEU A 212 -1.83 -19.55 6.06
C LEU A 212 -2.91 -19.54 4.99
N PHE A 213 -2.53 -19.55 3.71
CA PHE A 213 -3.45 -19.37 2.58
C PHE A 213 -3.88 -20.71 1.98
N GLN A 214 -5.10 -20.72 1.45
CA GLN A 214 -5.68 -21.90 0.85
C GLN A 214 -5.11 -22.19 -0.54
N ASP A 215 -4.90 -21.15 -1.34
CA ASP A 215 -4.42 -21.23 -2.71
C ASP A 215 -3.50 -20.05 -3.10
N LYS A 216 -3.00 -20.07 -4.34
CA LYS A 216 -2.12 -19.01 -4.86
C LYS A 216 -2.85 -17.67 -5.08
N ASP A 217 -4.14 -17.69 -5.35
CA ASP A 217 -5.01 -16.54 -5.57
C ASP A 217 -5.80 -16.20 -4.29
N ALA A 218 -5.24 -16.54 -3.13
CA ALA A 218 -5.90 -16.38 -1.84
C ALA A 218 -6.20 -14.93 -1.46
N ILE A 219 -5.45 -13.97 -1.98
CA ILE A 219 -5.69 -12.54 -1.74
C ILE A 219 -6.15 -11.89 -3.05
N ARG A 220 -7.38 -11.38 -3.04
CA ARG A 220 -8.01 -10.68 -4.16
C ARG A 220 -8.29 -9.26 -3.77
N LEU A 221 -8.07 -8.32 -4.71
CA LEU A 221 -8.30 -6.90 -4.50
C LEU A 221 -9.14 -6.35 -5.64
N TRP A 222 -10.11 -5.51 -5.31
CA TRP A 222 -10.87 -4.70 -6.25
C TRP A 222 -10.47 -3.24 -6.06
N ILE A 223 -9.65 -2.74 -6.96
CA ILE A 223 -9.01 -1.44 -6.91
C ILE A 223 -9.80 -0.47 -7.79
N SER A 224 -10.15 0.71 -7.28
CA SER A 224 -10.92 1.71 -8.03
C SER A 224 -10.20 2.14 -9.31
N GLN A 225 -10.99 2.34 -10.39
CA GLN A 225 -10.53 2.85 -11.70
C GLN A 225 -10.49 4.38 -11.75
N ASP A 226 -10.37 5.04 -10.63
CA ASP A 226 -10.21 6.48 -10.54
C ASP A 226 -8.75 6.88 -10.29
N ASN A 227 -8.53 8.19 -10.12
CA ASN A 227 -7.20 8.73 -9.87
C ASN A 227 -6.61 8.31 -8.51
N TYR A 228 -7.41 7.78 -7.60
CA TYR A 228 -6.93 7.38 -6.27
C TYR A 228 -6.40 5.95 -6.24
N GLN A 229 -6.94 5.04 -7.09
CA GLN A 229 -6.54 3.63 -7.19
C GLN A 229 -6.43 2.96 -5.81
N ILE A 230 -7.49 3.04 -5.02
CA ILE A 230 -7.54 2.40 -3.70
C ILE A 230 -8.40 1.13 -3.73
N PRO A 231 -8.07 0.13 -2.92
CA PRO A 231 -8.92 -1.05 -2.79
C PRO A 231 -10.26 -0.69 -2.16
N PHE A 232 -11.37 -0.91 -2.88
CA PHE A 232 -12.72 -0.82 -2.34
C PHE A 232 -13.11 -2.07 -1.57
N LYS A 233 -12.60 -3.21 -2.05
CA LYS A 233 -12.83 -4.52 -1.46
C LYS A 233 -11.57 -5.36 -1.54
N MET A 234 -11.32 -6.15 -0.51
CA MET A 234 -10.30 -7.19 -0.49
C MET A 234 -10.92 -8.48 0.05
N GLU A 235 -10.48 -9.60 -0.46
CA GLU A 235 -10.87 -10.93 0.00
C GLU A 235 -9.63 -11.75 0.30
N VAL A 236 -9.64 -12.46 1.42
CA VAL A 236 -8.52 -13.31 1.85
C VAL A 236 -9.04 -14.70 2.20
N ASN A 237 -8.65 -15.70 1.39
CA ASN A 237 -8.96 -17.11 1.63
C ASN A 237 -7.89 -17.72 2.54
N LEU A 238 -8.20 -17.85 3.80
CA LEU A 238 -7.38 -18.55 4.78
C LEU A 238 -7.82 -20.01 4.86
N LYS A 239 -6.93 -20.92 5.28
CA LYS A 239 -7.30 -22.31 5.55
C LYS A 239 -8.39 -22.47 6.62
N ILE A 240 -8.49 -21.48 7.50
CA ILE A 240 -9.44 -21.44 8.62
C ILE A 240 -10.70 -20.65 8.33
N GLY A 241 -10.86 -20.09 7.13
CA GLY A 241 -12.03 -19.30 6.77
C GLY A 241 -11.73 -18.19 5.76
N PHE A 242 -12.78 -17.46 5.45
CA PHE A 242 -12.77 -16.38 4.46
C PHE A 242 -12.97 -15.04 5.14
N LEU A 243 -12.08 -14.09 4.83
CA LEU A 243 -12.19 -12.70 5.28
C LEU A 243 -12.61 -11.81 4.11
N SER A 244 -13.59 -10.95 4.32
CA SER A 244 -13.90 -9.80 3.46
C SER A 244 -13.45 -8.52 4.16
N ILE A 245 -12.84 -7.62 3.41
CA ILE A 245 -12.33 -6.34 3.89
C ILE A 245 -12.89 -5.27 2.97
N ASP A 246 -13.72 -4.39 3.52
CA ASP A 246 -14.45 -3.40 2.75
C ASP A 246 -14.06 -1.98 3.19
N LEU A 247 -13.92 -1.07 2.21
CA LEU A 247 -13.64 0.34 2.48
C LEU A 247 -14.83 0.99 3.20
N GLU A 248 -14.56 1.56 4.38
CA GLU A 248 -15.55 2.24 5.22
C GLU A 248 -15.50 3.76 5.11
N ASP A 249 -14.32 4.33 4.93
CA ASP A 249 -14.16 5.79 4.84
C ASP A 249 -12.87 6.11 4.09
N TYR A 250 -12.90 7.21 3.33
CA TYR A 250 -11.72 7.74 2.66
C TYR A 250 -11.72 9.26 2.72
N LYS A 251 -10.67 9.81 3.33
CA LYS A 251 -10.47 11.25 3.50
C LYS A 251 -9.08 11.68 3.07
N ILE A 252 -8.96 12.92 2.60
CA ILE A 252 -7.69 13.61 2.36
C ILE A 252 -7.78 14.98 3.05
N ALA A 253 -6.83 15.26 3.93
CA ALA A 253 -6.79 16.50 4.72
C ALA A 253 -8.14 16.83 5.40
N GLY A 254 -8.79 15.81 5.95
CA GLY A 254 -10.09 15.91 6.62
C GLY A 254 -11.31 15.97 5.70
N LYS A 255 -11.14 16.11 4.38
CA LYS A 255 -12.25 16.11 3.42
C LYS A 255 -12.60 14.70 2.98
N THR A 256 -13.87 14.33 3.09
CA THR A 256 -14.40 13.04 2.59
C THR A 256 -14.33 13.00 1.06
N ILE A 257 -13.75 11.93 0.53
CA ILE A 257 -13.56 11.73 -0.92
C ILE A 257 -14.73 10.94 -1.50
N TYR A 258 -15.19 9.89 -0.81
CA TYR A 258 -16.37 9.14 -1.22
C TYR A 258 -17.47 9.31 -0.20
N THR A 259 -18.63 9.78 -0.65
CA THR A 259 -19.82 9.95 0.20
C THR A 259 -20.65 8.67 0.14
N ALA A 260 -21.06 8.15 1.29
CA ALA A 260 -22.00 7.05 1.36
C ALA A 260 -23.33 7.44 0.71
N LEU A 261 -23.98 6.50 0.04
CA LEU A 261 -25.34 6.66 -0.42
C LEU A 261 -26.28 6.68 0.78
N PRO A 262 -27.38 7.47 0.72
CA PRO A 262 -28.37 7.54 1.78
C PRO A 262 -29.08 6.19 2.01
#